data_1d1782ee7615ae1c7eeb933a2acbffdf
#
_entry.id   1d1782ee7615ae1c7eeb933a2acbffdf
#
_cell.length_a   1.000
_cell.length_b   1.000
_cell.length_c   1.000
_cell.angle_alpha   90.00
_cell.angle_beta   90.00
_cell.angle_gamma   90.00
#
_symmetry.space_group_name_H-M   'P 1'
#
loop_
_entity.id
_entity.type
_entity.pdbx_description
1 polymer ?
#
loop_
_entity_poly.entity_id
_entity_poly.type
_entity_poly.pdbx_seq_one_letter_code
_entity_poly.pdbx_strand_id
1 'polypeptide(L)'
;MQFPETSIDNLRGLGYTEDEARFLYVVATHSGYFSTRQYLTFTGAKTGEKSMALTQKLLGRGHASARLLLRNGRVYHLYSRLVYRAMARENLRNRREHSIEHIRIKLAILDFVLAHLDYRYLETEADKLDYFSKELGLKREVLPSKRYAGAIRERTTDRYFVDKFPMFFAPDFPDPTVVTFSFVDPGLLSLTTFDSHIFHYLSLFAAVPKVNLVYIATRSTHFEAAKELFLAMAPTVSNPDPGVEGLRYFHYRYLWESKQYGKLKTEEIAFLSDAQKRFTDHRIEALYQPFLHGQITTNVVSEQFRKLAPKREVSFRPELVDGQAALFEPNLARRSSHQTETRVTGCSGATFGRAFNGAFGPEAQQAQEK
;
A
#
# COMPACT_ATOMS: atom_id res chain seq x y z
N MET A 1 -1.72 -15.01 10.48
CA MET A 1 -2.98 -14.31 10.89
C MET A 1 -3.54 -15.00 12.12
N GLN A 2 -4.01 -14.23 13.09
CA GLN A 2 -4.72 -14.78 14.25
C GLN A 2 -6.22 -14.65 14.00
N PHE A 3 -6.95 -15.76 14.16
CA PHE A 3 -8.39 -15.78 14.05
C PHE A 3 -9.00 -15.58 15.44
N PRO A 4 -9.78 -14.52 15.70
CA PRO A 4 -10.45 -14.34 16.98
C PRO A 4 -11.47 -15.47 17.19
N GLU A 5 -11.30 -16.29 18.23
CA GLU A 5 -12.17 -17.45 18.53
C GLU A 5 -13.64 -17.04 18.58
N THR A 6 -13.95 -15.95 19.26
CA THR A 6 -15.33 -15.43 19.34
C THR A 6 -15.95 -15.14 17.98
N SER A 7 -15.17 -14.61 17.02
CA SER A 7 -15.66 -14.36 15.66
C SER A 7 -15.92 -15.66 14.90
N ILE A 8 -15.04 -16.65 15.08
CA ILE A 8 -15.20 -17.96 14.44
C ILE A 8 -16.41 -18.69 15.03
N ASP A 9 -16.57 -18.71 16.35
CA ASP A 9 -17.72 -19.35 17.02
C ASP A 9 -19.05 -18.68 16.66
N ASN A 10 -19.09 -17.36 16.57
CA ASN A 10 -20.28 -16.64 16.13
C ASN A 10 -20.67 -17.00 14.68
N LEU A 11 -19.67 -17.14 13.77
CA LEU A 11 -19.93 -17.60 12.40
C LEU A 11 -20.40 -19.06 12.37
N ARG A 12 -19.82 -19.92 13.21
CA ARG A 12 -20.29 -21.32 13.38
C ARG A 12 -21.74 -21.36 13.89
N GLY A 13 -22.09 -20.46 14.82
CA GLY A 13 -23.47 -20.26 15.27
C GLY A 13 -24.44 -19.87 14.16
N LEU A 14 -23.93 -19.22 13.08
CA LEU A 14 -24.70 -18.98 11.86
C LEU A 14 -24.75 -20.23 10.93
N GLY A 15 -24.20 -21.37 11.34
CA GLY A 15 -24.23 -22.65 10.63
C GLY A 15 -23.14 -22.81 9.57
N TYR A 16 -22.02 -22.12 9.70
CA TYR A 16 -20.80 -22.36 8.91
C TYR A 16 -19.90 -23.38 9.62
N THR A 17 -19.16 -24.18 8.84
CA THR A 17 -18.10 -25.02 9.39
C THR A 17 -16.92 -24.15 9.84
N GLU A 18 -15.96 -24.72 10.57
CA GLU A 18 -14.79 -23.97 11.01
C GLU A 18 -13.96 -23.42 9.84
N ASP A 19 -13.69 -24.24 8.82
CA ASP A 19 -12.98 -23.81 7.61
C ASP A 19 -13.74 -22.70 6.89
N GLU A 20 -15.06 -22.82 6.75
CA GLU A 20 -15.92 -21.80 6.16
C GLU A 20 -15.87 -20.49 6.98
N ALA A 21 -15.94 -20.59 8.31
CA ALA A 21 -15.91 -19.43 9.20
C ALA A 21 -14.57 -18.68 9.11
N ARG A 22 -13.45 -19.41 9.15
CA ARG A 22 -12.10 -18.84 8.98
C ARG A 22 -11.96 -18.16 7.62
N PHE A 23 -12.38 -18.83 6.54
CA PHE A 23 -12.35 -18.22 5.21
C PHE A 23 -13.21 -16.95 5.12
N LEU A 24 -14.43 -16.99 5.63
CA LEU A 24 -15.34 -15.83 5.65
C LEU A 24 -14.76 -14.66 6.44
N TYR A 25 -14.05 -14.95 7.54
CA TYR A 25 -13.33 -13.93 8.29
C TYR A 25 -12.27 -13.23 7.44
N VAL A 26 -11.42 -14.00 6.71
CA VAL A 26 -10.40 -13.45 5.82
C VAL A 26 -11.05 -12.62 4.71
N VAL A 27 -12.09 -13.16 4.06
CA VAL A 27 -12.81 -12.44 2.99
C VAL A 27 -13.40 -11.13 3.50
N ALA A 28 -14.11 -11.15 4.61
CA ALA A 28 -14.76 -9.95 5.15
C ALA A 28 -13.74 -8.87 5.53
N THR A 29 -12.63 -9.27 6.13
CA THR A 29 -11.61 -8.36 6.64
C THR A 29 -10.81 -7.71 5.50
N HIS A 30 -10.39 -8.48 4.49
CA HIS A 30 -9.42 -8.00 3.51
C HIS A 30 -10.01 -7.67 2.14
N SER A 31 -11.10 -8.32 1.72
CA SER A 31 -11.61 -8.22 0.37
C SER A 31 -13.10 -7.82 0.31
N GLY A 32 -13.98 -8.60 0.90
CA GLY A 32 -15.42 -8.59 0.68
C GLY A 32 -15.85 -9.40 -0.56
N TYR A 33 -14.91 -9.75 -1.43
CA TYR A 33 -15.13 -10.52 -2.66
C TYR A 33 -14.26 -11.75 -2.69
N PHE A 34 -14.75 -12.84 -3.28
CA PHE A 34 -13.97 -14.07 -3.46
C PHE A 34 -14.45 -14.87 -4.68
N SER A 35 -13.61 -15.75 -5.18
CA SER A 35 -13.92 -16.78 -6.16
C SER A 35 -13.93 -18.16 -5.50
N THR A 36 -14.58 -19.14 -6.13
CA THR A 36 -14.55 -20.53 -5.67
C THR A 36 -13.12 -21.10 -5.62
N ARG A 37 -12.26 -20.68 -6.57
CA ARG A 37 -10.85 -21.09 -6.62
C ARG A 37 -10.08 -20.66 -5.37
N GLN A 38 -10.32 -19.44 -4.88
CA GLN A 38 -9.67 -18.93 -3.65
C GLN A 38 -10.08 -19.73 -2.42
N TYR A 39 -11.35 -20.15 -2.33
CA TYR A 39 -11.77 -21.03 -1.26
C TYR A 39 -11.14 -22.43 -1.35
N LEU A 40 -11.02 -22.99 -2.56
CA LEU A 40 -10.32 -24.26 -2.77
C LEU A 40 -8.85 -24.17 -2.38
N THR A 41 -8.17 -23.08 -2.74
CA THR A 41 -6.78 -22.81 -2.32
C THR A 41 -6.67 -22.75 -0.80
N PHE A 42 -7.57 -22.02 -0.13
CA PHE A 42 -7.58 -21.90 1.32
C PHE A 42 -7.75 -23.24 2.04
N THR A 43 -8.64 -24.11 1.54
CA THR A 43 -8.94 -25.41 2.16
C THR A 43 -8.03 -26.54 1.71
N GLY A 44 -7.17 -26.31 0.70
CA GLY A 44 -6.37 -27.36 0.05
C GLY A 44 -7.22 -28.41 -0.68
N ALA A 45 -8.50 -28.12 -0.92
CA ALA A 45 -9.43 -29.07 -1.52
C ALA A 45 -9.18 -29.23 -3.03
N LYS A 46 -9.19 -30.48 -3.51
CA LYS A 46 -8.98 -30.81 -4.92
C LYS A 46 -10.28 -30.80 -5.75
N THR A 47 -11.45 -30.94 -5.09
CA THR A 47 -12.76 -31.01 -5.74
C THR A 47 -13.60 -29.77 -5.45
N GLY A 48 -14.50 -29.43 -6.37
CA GLY A 48 -15.39 -28.28 -6.25
C GLY A 48 -16.54 -28.41 -5.25
N GLU A 49 -16.77 -29.58 -4.67
CA GLU A 49 -17.91 -29.87 -3.79
C GLU A 49 -17.97 -28.92 -2.57
N LYS A 50 -16.84 -28.76 -1.87
CA LYS A 50 -16.77 -27.84 -0.71
C LYS A 50 -17.09 -26.40 -1.11
N SER A 51 -16.58 -25.94 -2.25
CA SER A 51 -16.84 -24.57 -2.71
C SER A 51 -18.28 -24.38 -3.18
N MET A 52 -18.87 -25.40 -3.78
CA MET A 52 -20.29 -25.39 -4.17
C MET A 52 -21.19 -25.37 -2.94
N ALA A 53 -20.91 -26.19 -1.94
CA ALA A 53 -21.66 -26.20 -0.68
C ALA A 53 -21.60 -24.84 0.03
N LEU A 54 -20.41 -24.23 0.15
CA LEU A 54 -20.28 -22.89 0.74
C LEU A 54 -21.08 -21.84 -0.04
N THR A 55 -20.94 -21.81 -1.38
CA THR A 55 -21.60 -20.77 -2.19
C THR A 55 -23.12 -20.95 -2.21
N GLN A 56 -23.64 -22.18 -2.27
CA GLN A 56 -25.08 -22.45 -2.13
C GLN A 56 -25.60 -22.00 -0.76
N LYS A 57 -24.88 -22.29 0.31
CA LYS A 57 -25.23 -21.87 1.67
C LYS A 57 -25.27 -20.34 1.79
N LEU A 58 -24.27 -19.64 1.25
CA LEU A 58 -24.19 -18.18 1.27
C LEU A 58 -25.31 -17.52 0.48
N LEU A 59 -25.59 -18.01 -0.72
CA LEU A 59 -26.64 -17.49 -1.60
C LEU A 59 -28.02 -17.80 -1.03
N GLY A 60 -28.28 -19.03 -0.59
CA GLY A 60 -29.56 -19.46 -0.02
C GLY A 60 -29.94 -18.72 1.25
N ARG A 61 -28.95 -18.23 2.02
CA ARG A 61 -29.18 -17.42 3.24
C ARG A 61 -29.17 -15.92 2.99
N GLY A 62 -28.94 -15.46 1.76
CA GLY A 62 -28.81 -14.04 1.44
C GLY A 62 -27.60 -13.38 2.11
N HIS A 63 -26.52 -14.14 2.35
CA HIS A 63 -25.30 -13.63 2.96
C HIS A 63 -24.31 -13.10 1.93
N ALA A 64 -24.37 -13.60 0.70
CA ALA A 64 -23.59 -13.14 -0.44
C ALA A 64 -24.46 -13.03 -1.70
N SER A 65 -23.98 -12.25 -2.66
CA SER A 65 -24.48 -12.21 -4.04
C SER A 65 -23.42 -12.77 -4.99
N ALA A 66 -23.85 -13.27 -6.14
CA ALA A 66 -22.97 -13.76 -7.19
C ALA A 66 -23.04 -12.83 -8.39
N ARG A 67 -21.87 -12.48 -8.95
CA ARG A 67 -21.73 -11.75 -10.21
C ARG A 67 -21.09 -12.65 -11.24
N LEU A 68 -21.75 -12.80 -12.38
CA LEU A 68 -21.22 -13.56 -13.51
C LEU A 68 -20.18 -12.71 -14.25
N LEU A 69 -19.06 -13.32 -14.57
CA LEU A 69 -17.95 -12.72 -15.32
C LEU A 69 -17.65 -13.57 -16.56
N LEU A 70 -16.51 -13.32 -17.22
CA LEU A 70 -16.10 -14.06 -18.40
C LEU A 70 -15.98 -15.58 -18.12
N ARG A 71 -16.17 -16.39 -19.15
CA ARG A 71 -16.06 -17.86 -19.11
C ARG A 71 -16.96 -18.54 -18.08
N ASN A 72 -18.14 -17.98 -17.85
CA ASN A 72 -19.07 -18.45 -16.81
C ASN A 72 -18.47 -18.44 -15.40
N GLY A 73 -17.35 -17.72 -15.21
CA GLY A 73 -16.76 -17.52 -13.91
C GLY A 73 -17.65 -16.67 -13.01
N ARG A 74 -17.59 -16.93 -11.72
CA ARG A 74 -18.39 -16.18 -10.73
C ARG A 74 -17.50 -15.60 -9.66
N VAL A 75 -17.81 -14.36 -9.29
CA VAL A 75 -17.28 -13.70 -8.10
C VAL A 75 -18.42 -13.52 -7.12
N TYR A 76 -18.17 -13.84 -5.88
CA TYR A 76 -19.14 -13.73 -4.79
C TYR A 76 -18.81 -12.51 -3.94
N HIS A 77 -19.82 -11.70 -3.64
CA HIS A 77 -19.72 -10.55 -2.77
C HIS A 77 -20.39 -10.85 -1.43
N LEU A 78 -19.61 -10.87 -0.36
CA LEU A 78 -20.07 -11.02 1.00
C LEU A 78 -20.59 -9.67 1.52
N TYR A 79 -21.90 -9.46 1.57
CA TYR A 79 -22.50 -8.17 1.92
C TYR A 79 -23.34 -8.18 3.20
N SER A 80 -23.70 -9.36 3.71
CA SER A 80 -24.64 -9.49 4.83
C SER A 80 -24.13 -8.82 6.11
N ARG A 81 -24.90 -7.84 6.60
CA ARG A 81 -24.60 -7.18 7.87
C ARG A 81 -24.54 -8.17 9.05
N LEU A 82 -25.34 -9.23 9.00
CA LEU A 82 -25.37 -10.28 10.04
C LEU A 82 -24.00 -10.98 10.15
N VAL A 83 -23.44 -11.38 9.00
CA VAL A 83 -22.12 -12.02 8.93
C VAL A 83 -21.03 -11.08 9.45
N TYR A 84 -21.01 -9.81 9.00
CA TYR A 84 -20.03 -8.83 9.48
C TYR A 84 -20.19 -8.51 10.97
N ARG A 85 -21.41 -8.47 11.49
CA ARG A 85 -21.68 -8.27 12.93
C ARG A 85 -21.19 -9.45 13.77
N ALA A 86 -21.36 -10.67 13.29
CA ALA A 86 -20.84 -11.87 13.97
C ALA A 86 -19.32 -11.80 14.20
N MET A 87 -18.61 -11.06 13.36
CA MET A 87 -17.16 -10.84 13.45
C MET A 87 -16.77 -9.50 14.11
N ALA A 88 -17.73 -8.73 14.63
CA ALA A 88 -17.53 -7.36 15.12
C ALA A 88 -16.91 -6.43 14.05
N ARG A 89 -17.30 -6.60 12.78
CA ARG A 89 -16.75 -5.92 11.59
C ARG A 89 -17.83 -5.19 10.77
N GLU A 90 -19.01 -4.91 11.31
CA GLU A 90 -20.14 -4.33 10.58
C GLU A 90 -19.85 -2.97 9.90
N ASN A 91 -18.85 -2.25 10.38
CA ASN A 91 -18.45 -0.95 9.84
C ASN A 91 -17.46 -1.05 8.69
N LEU A 92 -16.96 -2.24 8.34
CA LEU A 92 -16.06 -2.42 7.21
C LEU A 92 -16.75 -2.09 5.89
N ARG A 93 -16.07 -1.29 5.06
CA ARG A 93 -16.57 -0.90 3.74
C ARG A 93 -16.56 -2.05 2.72
N ASN A 94 -15.85 -3.15 3.01
CA ASN A 94 -15.83 -4.35 2.17
C ASN A 94 -17.23 -4.94 1.92
N ARG A 95 -18.20 -4.60 2.78
CA ARG A 95 -19.61 -4.97 2.63
C ARG A 95 -20.34 -4.19 1.52
N ARG A 96 -19.77 -3.09 1.03
CA ARG A 96 -20.38 -2.27 -0.02
C ARG A 96 -20.05 -2.84 -1.38
N GLU A 97 -20.95 -2.60 -2.33
CA GLU A 97 -20.68 -2.94 -3.73
C GLU A 97 -19.60 -2.03 -4.32
N HIS A 98 -18.77 -2.58 -5.21
CA HIS A 98 -17.65 -1.92 -5.85
C HIS A 98 -17.68 -2.08 -7.36
N SER A 99 -16.98 -1.18 -8.07
CA SER A 99 -16.74 -1.29 -9.51
C SER A 99 -15.89 -2.53 -9.83
N ILE A 100 -15.88 -2.94 -11.11
CA ILE A 100 -15.15 -4.12 -11.56
C ILE A 100 -13.64 -3.98 -11.32
N GLU A 101 -13.11 -2.77 -11.49
CA GLU A 101 -11.70 -2.45 -11.26
C GLU A 101 -11.33 -2.65 -9.79
N HIS A 102 -12.17 -2.18 -8.87
CA HIS A 102 -11.98 -2.40 -7.44
C HIS A 102 -12.14 -3.86 -7.04
N ILE A 103 -13.06 -4.61 -7.68
CA ILE A 103 -13.21 -6.05 -7.46
C ILE A 103 -11.92 -6.79 -7.83
N ARG A 104 -11.26 -6.42 -8.94
CA ARG A 104 -9.95 -7.00 -9.32
C ARG A 104 -8.90 -6.77 -8.26
N ILE A 105 -8.79 -5.53 -7.73
CA ILE A 105 -7.88 -5.21 -6.63
C ILE A 105 -8.21 -6.08 -5.39
N LYS A 106 -9.50 -6.22 -5.05
CA LYS A 106 -9.95 -7.00 -3.90
C LYS A 106 -9.62 -8.49 -4.01
N LEU A 107 -9.74 -9.07 -5.20
CA LEU A 107 -9.36 -10.46 -5.44
C LEU A 107 -7.84 -10.65 -5.39
N ALA A 108 -7.05 -9.71 -5.93
CA ALA A 108 -5.59 -9.74 -5.81
C ALA A 108 -5.12 -9.61 -4.35
N ILE A 109 -5.75 -8.74 -3.56
CA ILE A 109 -5.53 -8.66 -2.11
C ILE A 109 -5.83 -10.01 -1.45
N LEU A 110 -6.94 -10.64 -1.80
CA LEU A 110 -7.32 -11.92 -1.19
C LEU A 110 -6.31 -13.02 -1.55
N ASP A 111 -5.86 -13.11 -2.80
CA ASP A 111 -4.84 -14.07 -3.21
C ASP A 111 -3.55 -13.90 -2.40
N PHE A 112 -3.09 -12.65 -2.23
CA PHE A 112 -1.92 -12.33 -1.41
C PHE A 112 -2.11 -12.77 0.05
N VAL A 113 -3.24 -12.41 0.67
CA VAL A 113 -3.51 -12.74 2.08
C VAL A 113 -3.64 -14.24 2.28
N LEU A 114 -4.24 -14.97 1.34
CA LEU A 114 -4.36 -16.44 1.41
C LEU A 114 -3.00 -17.15 1.26
N ALA A 115 -2.05 -16.55 0.52
CA ALA A 115 -0.68 -17.07 0.42
C ALA A 115 0.15 -16.79 1.69
N HIS A 116 -0.23 -15.80 2.50
CA HIS A 116 0.52 -15.33 3.67
C HIS A 116 -0.34 -15.29 4.94
N LEU A 117 -1.02 -16.38 5.25
CA LEU A 117 -1.84 -16.50 6.47
C LEU A 117 -1.01 -16.50 7.76
N ASP A 118 0.27 -16.73 7.69
CA ASP A 118 1.24 -16.62 8.79
C ASP A 118 1.60 -15.19 9.17
N TYR A 119 1.35 -14.21 8.29
CA TYR A 119 1.62 -12.80 8.57
C TYR A 119 0.66 -12.22 9.61
N ARG A 120 1.13 -11.24 10.38
CA ARG A 120 0.29 -10.46 11.32
C ARG A 120 -0.17 -9.18 10.64
N TYR A 121 -1.45 -9.06 10.36
CA TYR A 121 -2.04 -7.91 9.67
C TYR A 121 -2.55 -6.85 10.64
N LEU A 122 -2.40 -5.57 10.25
CA LEU A 122 -3.16 -4.44 10.80
C LEU A 122 -4.46 -4.34 10.01
N GLU A 123 -5.51 -5.01 10.51
CA GLU A 123 -6.70 -5.34 9.74
C GLU A 123 -7.65 -4.15 9.55
N THR A 124 -7.74 -3.28 10.56
CA THR A 124 -8.67 -2.15 10.58
C THR A 124 -7.97 -0.81 10.54
N GLU A 125 -8.72 0.25 10.23
CA GLU A 125 -8.25 1.63 10.38
C GLU A 125 -7.85 1.92 11.84
N ALA A 126 -8.58 1.35 12.81
CA ALA A 126 -8.26 1.49 14.23
C ALA A 126 -6.92 0.84 14.58
N ASP A 127 -6.67 -0.40 14.13
CA ASP A 127 -5.40 -1.09 14.37
C ASP A 127 -4.22 -0.29 13.82
N LYS A 128 -4.37 0.26 12.59
CA LYS A 128 -3.34 1.10 11.98
C LYS A 128 -3.11 2.39 12.76
N LEU A 129 -4.18 3.07 13.17
CA LEU A 129 -4.08 4.28 13.99
C LEU A 129 -3.42 4.00 15.35
N ASP A 130 -3.81 2.92 16.00
CA ASP A 130 -3.25 2.53 17.30
C ASP A 130 -1.75 2.21 17.16
N TYR A 131 -1.36 1.46 16.16
CA TYR A 131 0.04 1.16 15.90
C TYR A 131 0.87 2.44 15.67
N PHE A 132 0.48 3.28 14.70
CA PHE A 132 1.27 4.46 14.38
C PHE A 132 1.22 5.55 15.46
N SER A 133 0.05 5.78 16.08
CA SER A 133 -0.09 6.87 17.04
C SER A 133 0.25 6.47 18.48
N LYS A 134 -0.06 5.24 18.91
CA LYS A 134 0.19 4.80 20.29
C LYS A 134 1.52 4.06 20.44
N GLU A 135 1.81 3.09 19.53
CA GLU A 135 3.04 2.30 19.65
C GLU A 135 4.26 3.08 19.14
N LEU A 136 4.14 3.77 17.97
CA LEU A 136 5.22 4.57 17.40
C LEU A 136 5.19 6.05 17.82
N GLY A 137 4.18 6.52 18.54
CA GLY A 137 4.07 7.90 19.00
C GLY A 137 3.95 8.96 17.90
N LEU A 138 3.54 8.57 16.68
CA LEU A 138 3.44 9.48 15.56
C LEU A 138 2.20 10.36 15.64
N LYS A 139 2.35 11.62 15.25
CA LYS A 139 1.22 12.55 15.14
C LYS A 139 0.31 12.17 13.98
N ARG A 140 -1.00 12.37 14.12
CA ARG A 140 -1.99 12.02 13.09
C ARG A 140 -1.81 12.79 11.78
N GLU A 141 -1.23 13.97 11.83
CA GLU A 141 -0.99 14.85 10.67
C GLU A 141 -0.02 14.23 9.66
N VAL A 142 0.84 13.31 10.08
CA VAL A 142 1.76 12.62 9.17
C VAL A 142 1.14 11.37 8.53
N LEU A 143 -0.04 10.94 9.02
CA LEU A 143 -0.70 9.74 8.52
C LEU A 143 -1.49 10.06 7.23
N PRO A 144 -1.47 9.16 6.24
CA PRO A 144 -2.22 9.35 5.00
C PRO A 144 -3.72 9.42 5.29
N SER A 145 -4.33 10.55 4.98
CA SER A 145 -5.73 10.82 5.29
C SER A 145 -6.48 11.45 4.12
N LYS A 146 -7.79 11.27 4.12
CA LYS A 146 -8.70 11.95 3.20
C LYS A 146 -9.88 12.51 3.97
N ARG A 147 -10.14 13.80 3.73
CA ARG A 147 -11.26 14.51 4.32
C ARG A 147 -12.52 14.27 3.50
N TYR A 148 -13.59 13.90 4.17
CA TYR A 148 -14.91 13.72 3.59
C TYR A 148 -15.88 14.74 4.18
N ALA A 149 -16.65 15.42 3.31
CA ALA A 149 -17.76 16.25 3.76
C ALA A 149 -18.84 15.35 4.37
N GLY A 150 -19.33 15.69 5.54
CA GLY A 150 -20.47 15.03 6.17
C GLY A 150 -21.79 15.40 5.47
N ALA A 151 -22.88 14.67 5.76
CA ALA A 151 -24.22 14.97 5.29
C ALA A 151 -24.70 16.38 5.76
N ILE A 152 -24.18 16.84 6.88
CA ILE A 152 -24.37 18.21 7.39
C ILE A 152 -23.10 18.98 6.99
N ARG A 153 -23.26 20.09 6.25
CA ARG A 153 -22.16 20.89 5.65
C ARG A 153 -21.03 21.28 6.61
N GLU A 154 -21.29 21.33 7.91
CA GLU A 154 -20.32 21.72 8.93
C GLU A 154 -19.53 20.54 9.55
N ARG A 155 -19.89 19.29 9.25
CA ARG A 155 -19.20 18.11 9.79
C ARG A 155 -18.32 17.47 8.73
N THR A 156 -17.02 17.68 8.84
CA THR A 156 -16.02 16.93 8.07
C THR A 156 -15.53 15.74 8.89
N THR A 157 -15.24 14.63 8.21
CA THR A 157 -14.66 13.44 8.84
C THR A 157 -13.37 13.09 8.13
N ASP A 158 -12.27 13.08 8.85
CA ASP A 158 -11.00 12.58 8.34
C ASP A 158 -10.98 11.05 8.43
N ARG A 159 -10.63 10.40 7.33
CA ARG A 159 -10.46 8.95 7.24
C ARG A 159 -9.02 8.66 6.87
N TYR A 160 -8.44 7.73 7.58
CA TYR A 160 -7.03 7.36 7.41
C TYR A 160 -6.90 6.06 6.61
N PHE A 161 -5.78 5.91 5.90
CA PHE A 161 -5.47 4.69 5.15
C PHE A 161 -6.61 4.25 4.22
N VAL A 162 -7.10 5.17 3.40
CA VAL A 162 -8.36 5.01 2.62
C VAL A 162 -8.24 3.96 1.52
N ASP A 163 -7.06 3.75 0.95
CA ASP A 163 -6.74 2.75 -0.07
C ASP A 163 -6.99 1.31 0.40
N LYS A 164 -6.89 1.09 1.72
CA LYS A 164 -7.10 -0.22 2.35
C LYS A 164 -6.19 -1.34 1.84
N PHE A 165 -5.03 -0.99 1.33
CA PHE A 165 -4.02 -1.99 1.04
C PHE A 165 -3.55 -2.67 2.34
N PRO A 166 -3.19 -3.96 2.27
CA PRO A 166 -2.69 -4.68 3.43
C PRO A 166 -1.48 -3.99 4.06
N MET A 167 -1.47 -3.90 5.37
CA MET A 167 -0.30 -3.57 6.18
C MET A 167 -0.08 -4.71 7.15
N PHE A 168 1.14 -5.17 7.26
CA PHE A 168 1.42 -6.40 7.98
C PHE A 168 2.86 -6.45 8.50
N PHE A 169 3.10 -7.36 9.40
CA PHE A 169 4.41 -7.75 9.85
C PHE A 169 4.73 -9.11 9.22
N ALA A 170 5.81 -9.15 8.45
CA ALA A 170 6.20 -10.33 7.69
C ALA A 170 7.43 -10.97 8.33
N PRO A 171 7.37 -12.26 8.74
CA PRO A 171 8.48 -12.96 9.38
C PRO A 171 9.67 -13.18 8.44
N ASP A 172 9.46 -13.12 7.14
CA ASP A 172 10.44 -13.29 6.08
C ASP A 172 11.14 -11.98 5.64
N PHE A 173 10.82 -10.84 6.27
CA PHE A 173 11.58 -9.61 6.09
C PHE A 173 12.78 -9.57 7.06
N PRO A 174 13.84 -8.82 6.72
CA PRO A 174 15.04 -8.72 7.57
C PRO A 174 14.75 -8.27 9.01
N ASP A 175 13.71 -7.49 9.20
CA ASP A 175 13.24 -7.06 10.52
C ASP A 175 11.72 -7.29 10.62
N PRO A 176 11.30 -8.42 11.23
CA PRO A 176 9.88 -8.76 11.31
C PRO A 176 9.09 -7.87 12.29
N THR A 177 9.75 -6.99 13.04
CA THR A 177 9.09 -6.03 13.93
C THR A 177 8.66 -4.76 13.21
N VAL A 178 9.15 -4.53 12.00
CA VAL A 178 8.83 -3.36 11.18
C VAL A 178 7.59 -3.66 10.32
N VAL A 179 6.63 -2.72 10.38
CA VAL A 179 5.45 -2.83 9.53
C VAL A 179 5.81 -2.73 8.05
N THR A 180 5.25 -3.63 7.26
CA THR A 180 5.38 -3.64 5.81
C THR A 180 4.13 -3.05 5.18
N PHE A 181 4.33 -2.06 4.33
CA PHE A 181 3.30 -1.46 3.49
C PHE A 181 3.10 -2.28 2.22
N SER A 182 1.96 -2.14 1.59
CA SER A 182 1.76 -2.75 0.27
C SER A 182 1.06 -1.81 -0.70
N PHE A 183 1.31 -2.02 -1.98
CA PHE A 183 0.55 -1.47 -3.09
C PHE A 183 0.04 -2.62 -3.95
N VAL A 184 -1.19 -2.53 -4.45
CA VAL A 184 -1.80 -3.61 -5.22
C VAL A 184 -2.15 -3.13 -6.63
N ASP A 185 -1.47 -3.69 -7.63
CA ASP A 185 -1.71 -3.47 -9.05
C ASP A 185 -2.43 -4.69 -9.68
N PRO A 186 -3.71 -4.58 -10.03
CA PRO A 186 -4.43 -5.66 -10.71
C PRO A 186 -4.05 -5.83 -12.19
N GLY A 187 -2.92 -5.26 -12.62
CA GLY A 187 -2.44 -5.28 -14.00
C GLY A 187 -3.12 -4.26 -14.93
N LEU A 188 -3.76 -3.25 -14.36
CA LEU A 188 -4.47 -2.18 -15.08
C LEU A 188 -3.96 -0.79 -14.73
N LEU A 189 -3.18 -0.67 -13.65
CA LEU A 189 -2.76 0.62 -13.13
C LEU A 189 -1.50 1.09 -13.86
N SER A 190 -1.40 2.40 -14.04
CA SER A 190 -0.18 3.03 -14.51
C SER A 190 0.80 3.26 -13.35
N LEU A 191 2.08 3.41 -13.66
CA LEU A 191 3.08 3.83 -12.66
C LEU A 191 2.73 5.16 -12.01
N THR A 192 2.00 6.06 -12.69
CA THR A 192 1.50 7.32 -12.13
C THR A 192 0.56 7.09 -10.95
N THR A 193 -0.22 6.00 -10.96
CA THR A 193 -1.08 5.64 -9.81
C THR A 193 -0.23 5.21 -8.62
N PHE A 194 0.84 4.46 -8.86
CA PHE A 194 1.79 4.07 -7.84
C PHE A 194 2.57 5.27 -7.29
N ASP A 195 3.03 6.16 -8.16
CA ASP A 195 3.67 7.44 -7.81
C ASP A 195 2.77 8.27 -6.88
N SER A 196 1.51 8.45 -7.26
CA SER A 196 0.51 9.15 -6.44
C SER A 196 0.29 8.48 -5.08
N HIS A 197 0.34 7.14 -5.02
CA HIS A 197 0.25 6.40 -3.77
C HIS A 197 1.46 6.68 -2.87
N ILE A 198 2.69 6.58 -3.40
CA ILE A 198 3.91 6.91 -2.65
C ILE A 198 3.84 8.35 -2.15
N PHE A 199 3.49 9.30 -3.01
CA PHE A 199 3.37 10.71 -2.65
C PHE A 199 2.40 10.93 -1.47
N HIS A 200 1.28 10.23 -1.47
CA HIS A 200 0.30 10.30 -0.38
C HIS A 200 0.83 9.75 0.96
N TYR A 201 1.81 8.85 0.91
CA TYR A 201 2.44 8.24 2.08
C TYR A 201 3.77 8.88 2.48
N LEU A 202 4.29 9.86 1.73
CA LEU A 202 5.63 10.42 1.97
C LEU A 202 5.81 10.96 3.38
N SER A 203 4.82 11.65 3.94
CA SER A 203 4.90 12.19 5.31
C SER A 203 5.05 11.08 6.35
N LEU A 204 4.34 9.96 6.16
CA LEU A 204 4.46 8.79 7.03
C LEU A 204 5.80 8.09 6.81
N PHE A 205 6.21 7.85 5.55
CA PHE A 205 7.52 7.27 5.26
C PHE A 205 8.67 8.13 5.81
N ALA A 206 8.50 9.45 5.83
CA ALA A 206 9.44 10.36 6.43
C ALA A 206 9.50 10.28 7.98
N ALA A 207 8.44 9.84 8.63
CA ALA A 207 8.34 9.78 10.07
C ALA A 207 8.81 8.43 10.67
N VAL A 208 8.92 7.37 9.85
CA VAL A 208 9.37 6.05 10.31
C VAL A 208 10.83 5.80 9.94
N PRO A 209 11.62 5.08 10.78
CA PRO A 209 13.04 4.85 10.54
C PRO A 209 13.30 3.84 9.40
N LYS A 210 12.39 2.89 9.21
CA LYS A 210 12.47 1.85 8.19
C LYS A 210 11.16 1.78 7.41
N VAL A 211 11.26 1.60 6.10
CA VAL A 211 10.10 1.48 5.20
C VAL A 211 10.24 0.23 4.36
N ASN A 212 9.39 -0.74 4.61
CA ASN A 212 9.26 -1.94 3.79
C ASN A 212 8.02 -1.80 2.90
N LEU A 213 8.17 -2.01 1.59
CA LEU A 213 7.06 -2.00 0.65
C LEU A 213 7.01 -3.30 -0.16
N VAL A 214 5.83 -3.92 -0.21
CA VAL A 214 5.54 -5.02 -1.15
C VAL A 214 4.66 -4.49 -2.28
N TYR A 215 5.15 -4.62 -3.52
CA TYR A 215 4.40 -4.32 -4.72
C TYR A 215 3.72 -5.58 -5.22
N ILE A 216 2.46 -5.74 -4.90
CA ILE A 216 1.64 -6.90 -5.24
C ILE A 216 1.03 -6.67 -6.62
N ALA A 217 1.32 -7.52 -7.60
CA ALA A 217 0.78 -7.35 -8.93
C ALA A 217 0.34 -8.66 -9.57
N THR A 218 -0.56 -8.56 -10.56
CA THR A 218 -0.97 -9.69 -11.39
C THR A 218 -0.09 -9.87 -12.64
N ARG A 219 0.84 -8.92 -12.87
CA ARG A 219 1.81 -8.91 -13.97
C ARG A 219 3.13 -8.30 -13.50
N SER A 220 4.24 -8.84 -13.97
CA SER A 220 5.58 -8.34 -13.59
C SER A 220 6.06 -7.11 -14.38
N THR A 221 5.24 -6.62 -15.32
CA THR A 221 5.62 -5.57 -16.28
C THR A 221 6.21 -4.31 -15.63
N HIS A 222 5.71 -3.94 -14.45
CA HIS A 222 6.10 -2.70 -13.77
C HIS A 222 7.10 -2.90 -12.63
N PHE A 223 7.58 -4.11 -12.36
CA PHE A 223 8.35 -4.41 -11.14
C PHE A 223 9.63 -3.56 -11.01
N GLU A 224 10.46 -3.53 -12.05
CA GLU A 224 11.72 -2.76 -11.98
C GLU A 224 11.45 -1.25 -11.93
N ALA A 225 10.56 -0.73 -12.78
CA ALA A 225 10.24 0.68 -12.79
C ALA A 225 9.56 1.15 -11.48
N ALA A 226 8.72 0.32 -10.87
CA ALA A 226 8.14 0.59 -9.56
C ALA A 226 9.19 0.60 -8.44
N LYS A 227 10.15 -0.33 -8.50
CA LYS A 227 11.29 -0.38 -7.58
C LYS A 227 12.15 0.87 -7.68
N GLU A 228 12.55 1.25 -8.89
CA GLU A 228 13.34 2.46 -9.13
C GLU A 228 12.63 3.70 -8.60
N LEU A 229 11.35 3.86 -8.93
CA LEU A 229 10.52 4.97 -8.47
C LEU A 229 10.45 5.03 -6.94
N PHE A 230 10.17 3.91 -6.27
CA PHE A 230 10.09 3.85 -4.82
C PHE A 230 11.43 4.17 -4.15
N LEU A 231 12.53 3.59 -4.63
CA LEU A 231 13.86 3.81 -4.08
C LEU A 231 14.38 5.24 -4.33
N ALA A 232 13.89 5.92 -5.37
CA ALA A 232 14.20 7.33 -5.61
C ALA A 232 13.45 8.26 -4.66
N MET A 233 12.19 7.98 -4.35
CA MET A 233 11.31 8.86 -3.58
C MET A 233 11.38 8.63 -2.07
N ALA A 234 11.30 7.40 -1.61
CA ALA A 234 11.16 7.08 -0.18
C ALA A 234 12.34 7.49 0.70
N PRO A 235 13.62 7.41 0.25
CA PRO A 235 14.76 7.82 1.08
C PRO A 235 14.96 9.33 1.18
N THR A 236 14.41 10.11 0.23
CA THR A 236 14.73 11.54 0.09
C THR A 236 13.99 12.44 1.07
N VAL A 237 12.91 11.94 1.67
CA VAL A 237 12.09 12.74 2.57
C VAL A 237 12.45 12.45 4.02
N SER A 238 13.07 13.43 4.68
CA SER A 238 13.27 13.45 6.13
C SER A 238 12.35 14.48 6.77
N ASN A 239 11.64 14.10 7.82
CA ASN A 239 10.83 15.02 8.58
C ASN A 239 11.08 14.79 10.09
N PRO A 240 11.69 15.72 10.79
CA PRO A 240 12.21 16.99 10.28
C PRO A 240 13.49 16.82 9.43
N ASP A 241 13.79 17.81 8.57
CA ASP A 241 15.02 17.82 7.75
C ASP A 241 16.25 17.87 8.67
N PRO A 242 17.18 16.89 8.57
CA PRO A 242 18.37 16.86 9.42
C PRO A 242 19.22 18.14 9.36
N GLY A 243 19.25 18.80 8.21
CA GLY A 243 19.95 20.07 8.07
C GLY A 243 19.31 21.19 8.88
N VAL A 244 17.97 21.26 8.91
CA VAL A 244 17.23 22.23 9.72
C VAL A 244 17.35 21.90 11.21
N GLU A 245 17.24 20.62 11.57
CA GLU A 245 17.43 20.18 12.96
C GLU A 245 18.84 20.48 13.47
N GLY A 246 19.86 20.25 12.65
CA GLY A 246 21.25 20.55 12.98
C GLY A 246 21.50 22.02 13.24
N LEU A 247 20.94 22.91 12.40
CA LEU A 247 21.01 24.35 12.64
C LEU A 247 20.29 24.78 13.91
N ARG A 248 19.11 24.21 14.19
CA ARG A 248 18.40 24.45 15.44
C ARG A 248 19.20 23.97 16.65
N TYR A 249 19.82 22.80 16.54
CA TYR A 249 20.70 22.25 17.58
C TYR A 249 21.86 23.19 17.88
N PHE A 250 22.60 23.68 16.87
CA PHE A 250 23.70 24.62 17.05
C PHE A 250 23.23 25.96 17.63
N HIS A 251 22.09 26.47 17.19
CA HIS A 251 21.52 27.71 17.72
C HIS A 251 21.14 27.59 19.22
N TYR A 252 20.42 26.53 19.59
CA TYR A 252 20.00 26.35 21.00
C TYR A 252 21.17 25.98 21.87
N ARG A 253 22.15 25.25 21.36
CA ARG A 253 23.41 24.99 22.06
C ARG A 253 24.19 26.28 22.33
N TYR A 254 24.29 27.18 21.36
CA TYR A 254 24.91 28.49 21.55
C TYR A 254 24.19 29.31 22.63
N LEU A 255 22.88 29.38 22.64
CA LEU A 255 22.12 30.09 23.65
C LEU A 255 22.34 29.49 25.05
N TRP A 256 22.44 28.18 25.14
CA TRP A 256 22.72 27.49 26.40
C TRP A 256 24.13 27.75 26.90
N GLU A 257 25.15 27.57 26.08
CA GLU A 257 26.56 27.78 26.43
C GLU A 257 26.87 29.25 26.77
N SER A 258 26.24 30.20 26.08
CA SER A 258 26.34 31.64 26.34
C SER A 258 25.48 32.12 27.53
N LYS A 259 24.87 31.19 28.29
CA LYS A 259 24.03 31.45 29.48
C LYS A 259 22.79 32.34 29.21
N GLN A 260 22.30 32.35 27.97
CA GLN A 260 21.12 33.11 27.57
C GLN A 260 19.82 32.28 27.77
N TYR A 261 19.67 31.66 28.93
CA TYR A 261 18.58 30.71 29.23
C TYR A 261 17.18 31.31 29.07
N GLY A 262 17.02 32.62 29.35
CA GLY A 262 15.73 33.30 29.19
C GLY A 262 15.21 33.41 27.78
N LYS A 263 16.03 33.04 26.76
CA LYS A 263 15.61 32.98 25.35
C LYS A 263 15.17 31.59 24.93
N LEU A 264 15.31 30.58 25.78
CA LEU A 264 14.93 29.21 25.52
C LEU A 264 13.61 28.86 26.19
N LYS A 265 12.67 28.32 25.41
CA LYS A 265 11.43 27.73 25.94
C LYS A 265 11.67 26.31 26.44
N THR A 266 10.77 25.81 27.28
CA THR A 266 10.85 24.45 27.83
C THR A 266 10.97 23.37 26.73
N GLU A 267 10.23 23.54 25.61
CA GLU A 267 10.28 22.63 24.46
C GLU A 267 11.64 22.66 23.75
N GLU A 268 12.30 23.82 23.72
CA GLU A 268 13.60 24.00 23.09
C GLU A 268 14.72 23.41 23.93
N ILE A 269 14.58 23.46 25.24
CA ILE A 269 15.49 22.79 26.18
C ILE A 269 15.34 21.26 26.06
N ALA A 270 14.11 20.77 26.00
CA ALA A 270 13.85 19.35 25.78
C ALA A 270 14.43 18.85 24.41
N PHE A 271 14.24 19.64 23.34
CA PHE A 271 14.86 19.37 22.06
C PHE A 271 16.39 19.34 22.13
N LEU A 272 17.01 20.32 22.81
CA LEU A 272 18.47 20.39 22.97
C LEU A 272 19.01 19.14 23.65
N SER A 273 18.36 18.71 24.75
CA SER A 273 18.74 17.50 25.51
C SER A 273 18.66 16.24 24.65
N ASP A 274 17.62 16.12 23.82
CA ASP A 274 17.46 14.99 22.89
C ASP A 274 18.49 15.06 21.74
N ALA A 275 18.67 16.24 21.16
CA ALA A 275 19.60 16.48 20.06
C ALA A 275 21.06 16.20 20.47
N GLN A 276 21.46 16.51 21.71
CA GLN A 276 22.78 16.16 22.24
C GLN A 276 23.03 14.65 22.26
N LYS A 277 22.01 13.85 22.50
CA LYS A 277 22.14 12.37 22.49
C LYS A 277 22.18 11.82 21.05
N ARG A 278 21.51 12.48 20.09
CA ARG A 278 21.44 12.06 18.70
C ARG A 278 22.66 12.49 17.88
N PHE A 279 23.16 13.69 18.10
CA PHE A 279 24.25 14.31 17.35
C PHE A 279 25.61 14.15 18.03
N THR A 280 25.99 12.91 18.32
CA THR A 280 27.25 12.57 19.02
C THR A 280 28.44 12.37 18.09
N ASP A 281 28.24 12.48 16.77
CA ASP A 281 29.31 12.27 15.79
C ASP A 281 30.36 13.39 15.90
N HIS A 282 31.63 13.02 16.06
CA HIS A 282 32.75 13.95 16.17
C HIS A 282 32.87 14.90 14.97
N ARG A 283 32.40 14.50 13.79
CA ARG A 283 32.37 15.34 12.58
C ARG A 283 31.35 16.47 12.72
N ILE A 284 30.24 16.25 13.42
CA ILE A 284 29.27 17.30 13.75
C ILE A 284 29.88 18.26 14.76
N GLU A 285 30.52 17.73 15.80
CA GLU A 285 31.19 18.55 16.81
C GLU A 285 32.28 19.47 16.20
N ALA A 286 33.03 18.96 15.25
CA ALA A 286 34.06 19.72 14.53
C ALA A 286 33.49 20.88 13.69
N LEU A 287 32.20 20.89 13.35
CA LEU A 287 31.56 21.99 12.62
C LEU A 287 31.12 23.14 13.52
N TYR A 288 30.93 22.88 14.81
CA TYR A 288 30.28 23.85 15.72
C TYR A 288 31.10 25.13 15.90
N GLN A 289 32.38 25.02 16.23
CA GLN A 289 33.25 26.18 16.43
C GLN A 289 33.49 27.02 15.16
N PRO A 290 33.83 26.40 13.99
CA PRO A 290 33.89 27.12 12.73
C PRO A 290 32.61 27.85 12.35
N PHE A 291 31.44 27.26 12.66
CA PHE A 291 30.13 27.88 12.44
C PHE A 291 29.94 29.12 13.30
N LEU A 292 30.26 29.05 14.60
CA LEU A 292 30.14 30.19 15.52
C LEU A 292 31.05 31.36 15.13
N HIS A 293 32.22 31.07 14.57
CA HIS A 293 33.19 32.09 14.10
C HIS A 293 32.92 32.57 12.67
N GLY A 294 31.82 32.15 12.06
CA GLY A 294 31.45 32.58 10.69
C GLY A 294 32.36 32.03 9.58
N GLN A 295 33.17 31.02 9.87
CA GLN A 295 34.08 30.39 8.93
C GLN A 295 33.36 29.46 7.95
N ILE A 296 32.20 28.93 8.34
CA ILE A 296 31.34 28.12 7.49
C ILE A 296 29.91 28.66 7.51
N THR A 297 29.21 28.50 6.38
CA THR A 297 27.85 29.00 6.22
C THR A 297 26.80 28.01 6.73
N THR A 298 25.58 28.50 6.96
CA THR A 298 24.42 27.68 7.32
C THR A 298 24.16 26.57 6.30
N ASN A 299 24.38 26.83 5.00
CA ASN A 299 24.20 25.82 3.94
C ASN A 299 25.19 24.67 4.09
N VAL A 300 26.46 24.96 4.38
CA VAL A 300 27.49 23.94 4.59
C VAL A 300 27.15 23.07 5.81
N VAL A 301 26.73 23.70 6.91
CA VAL A 301 26.31 22.98 8.12
C VAL A 301 25.10 22.09 7.81
N SER A 302 24.04 22.63 7.20
CA SER A 302 22.84 21.87 6.86
C SER A 302 23.15 20.66 5.96
N GLU A 303 24.02 20.84 4.96
CA GLU A 303 24.42 19.77 4.06
C GLU A 303 25.21 18.67 4.77
N GLN A 304 26.10 19.03 5.69
CA GLN A 304 26.84 18.06 6.48
C GLN A 304 25.93 17.27 7.41
N PHE A 305 24.97 17.91 8.08
CA PHE A 305 23.99 17.21 8.90
C PHE A 305 23.15 16.21 8.04
N ARG A 306 22.75 16.59 6.82
CA ARG A 306 22.06 15.68 5.90
C ARG A 306 22.94 14.49 5.48
N LYS A 307 24.23 14.72 5.24
CA LYS A 307 25.19 13.66 4.88
C LYS A 307 25.48 12.69 6.01
N LEU A 308 25.50 13.19 7.26
CA LEU A 308 25.80 12.42 8.45
C LEU A 308 24.55 11.79 9.11
N ALA A 309 23.37 12.26 8.73
CA ALA A 309 22.13 11.65 9.20
C ALA A 309 22.08 10.16 8.81
N PRO A 310 21.60 9.30 9.72
CA PRO A 310 21.42 7.90 9.40
C PRO A 310 20.54 7.77 8.16
N LYS A 311 21.05 7.07 7.15
CA LYS A 311 20.25 6.80 5.95
C LYS A 311 19.07 5.93 6.35
N ARG A 312 17.88 6.34 5.91
CA ARG A 312 16.69 5.53 6.11
C ARG A 312 16.84 4.20 5.40
N GLU A 313 16.52 3.13 6.10
CA GLU A 313 16.46 1.82 5.50
C GLU A 313 15.14 1.68 4.72
N VAL A 314 15.24 1.48 3.43
CA VAL A 314 14.10 1.19 2.57
C VAL A 314 14.29 -0.15 1.89
N SER A 315 13.25 -0.95 1.86
CA SER A 315 13.24 -2.22 1.13
C SER A 315 12.01 -2.31 0.24
N PHE A 316 12.19 -2.90 -0.93
CA PHE A 316 11.15 -3.11 -1.92
C PHE A 316 11.15 -4.58 -2.34
N ARG A 317 9.97 -5.20 -2.30
CA ARG A 317 9.76 -6.56 -2.76
C ARG A 317 8.60 -6.61 -3.75
N PRO A 318 8.84 -7.04 -5.00
CA PRO A 318 7.75 -7.33 -5.92
C PRO A 318 7.17 -8.72 -5.60
N GLU A 319 5.85 -8.85 -5.73
CA GLU A 319 5.17 -10.13 -5.54
C GLU A 319 4.10 -10.33 -6.59
N LEU A 320 4.15 -11.49 -7.28
CA LEU A 320 3.20 -11.84 -8.32
C LEU A 320 2.08 -12.70 -7.71
N VAL A 321 0.83 -12.27 -7.94
CA VAL A 321 -0.37 -13.00 -7.55
C VAL A 321 -1.23 -13.32 -8.77
N ASP A 322 -2.07 -14.35 -8.70
CA ASP A 322 -3.00 -14.71 -9.80
C ASP A 322 -4.04 -13.58 -10.06
N GLY A 323 -4.55 -12.96 -8.99
CA GLY A 323 -5.59 -11.91 -9.06
C GLY A 323 -6.85 -12.37 -9.77
N GLN A 324 -7.00 -13.67 -9.98
CA GLN A 324 -8.11 -14.28 -10.72
C GLN A 324 -8.25 -13.71 -12.14
N ALA A 325 -7.13 -13.39 -12.80
CA ALA A 325 -7.07 -12.70 -14.09
C ALA A 325 -7.94 -13.39 -15.17
N ALA A 326 -8.04 -14.72 -15.14
CA ALA A 326 -8.87 -15.49 -16.06
C ALA A 326 -10.37 -15.13 -16.04
N LEU A 327 -10.86 -14.53 -14.95
CA LEU A 327 -12.26 -14.08 -14.82
C LEU A 327 -12.54 -12.79 -15.60
N PHE A 328 -11.50 -12.03 -15.94
CA PHE A 328 -11.61 -10.68 -16.48
C PHE A 328 -11.03 -10.53 -17.89
N GLU A 329 -10.17 -11.45 -18.33
CA GLU A 329 -9.43 -11.33 -19.57
C GLU A 329 -9.86 -12.40 -20.59
N PRO A 330 -10.18 -12.03 -21.84
CA PRO A 330 -10.30 -13.01 -22.91
C PRO A 330 -8.94 -13.66 -23.18
N ASN A 331 -8.93 -14.97 -23.52
CA ASN A 331 -7.69 -15.72 -23.78
C ASN A 331 -6.82 -15.05 -24.86
N LEU A 332 -5.76 -14.40 -24.46
CA LEU A 332 -4.65 -14.01 -25.33
C LEU A 332 -3.63 -15.17 -25.54
N ALA A 333 -3.74 -16.25 -24.76
CA ALA A 333 -2.75 -17.33 -24.68
C ALA A 333 -2.79 -18.37 -25.83
N ARG A 334 -3.63 -18.21 -26.88
CA ARG A 334 -3.63 -19.12 -28.02
C ARG A 334 -2.93 -18.59 -29.28
N ARG A 335 -2.27 -17.42 -29.24
CA ARG A 335 -1.58 -16.88 -30.43
C ARG A 335 -0.07 -17.07 -30.47
N SER A 336 0.56 -17.60 -29.42
CA SER A 336 2.02 -17.77 -29.38
C SER A 336 2.55 -19.20 -29.61
N SER A 337 1.69 -20.19 -29.86
CA SER A 337 2.14 -21.57 -30.13
C SER A 337 2.05 -22.01 -31.60
N HIS A 338 1.81 -21.07 -32.55
CA HIS A 338 1.76 -21.40 -33.99
C HIS A 338 2.66 -20.50 -34.85
N GLN A 339 3.73 -19.96 -34.34
CA GLN A 339 4.78 -19.30 -35.13
C GLN A 339 6.16 -19.74 -34.69
N THR A 340 6.51 -20.99 -34.95
CA THR A 340 7.90 -21.42 -35.09
C THR A 340 7.91 -22.74 -35.81
N GLU A 341 7.77 -22.68 -37.12
CA GLU A 341 8.35 -23.62 -38.07
C GLU A 341 7.93 -23.20 -39.49
N THR A 342 8.66 -22.23 -40.04
CA THR A 342 8.81 -22.13 -41.50
C THR A 342 10.27 -21.91 -41.83
N ARG A 343 10.84 -22.95 -42.41
CA ARG A 343 12.17 -23.05 -42.94
C ARG A 343 12.54 -21.86 -43.83
N VAL A 344 13.74 -21.39 -43.59
CA VAL A 344 14.51 -20.57 -44.51
C VAL A 344 14.81 -21.38 -45.78
N THR A 345 14.27 -20.98 -46.91
CA THR A 345 14.87 -21.19 -48.23
C THR A 345 14.81 -19.86 -48.97
N GLY A 346 15.98 -19.45 -49.43
CA GLY A 346 16.24 -18.14 -49.99
C GLY A 346 15.60 -17.92 -51.36
N CYS A 347 15.54 -16.65 -51.74
CA CYS A 347 16.08 -16.08 -52.98
C CYS A 347 15.75 -14.58 -53.08
N SER A 348 16.81 -13.83 -53.24
CA SER A 348 17.02 -12.62 -54.02
C SER A 348 15.84 -11.83 -54.60
N GLY A 349 15.91 -10.50 -54.40
CA GLY A 349 15.81 -9.55 -55.49
C GLY A 349 14.60 -8.61 -55.50
N ALA A 350 14.91 -7.35 -55.49
CA ALA A 350 14.26 -6.25 -56.21
C ALA A 350 13.57 -5.16 -55.40
N THR A 351 14.25 -4.05 -55.37
CA THR A 351 13.89 -2.63 -55.26
C THR A 351 12.56 -2.21 -55.89
N PHE A 352 11.88 -1.25 -55.27
CA PHE A 352 11.12 -0.07 -55.77
C PHE A 352 10.18 0.36 -54.60
N GLY A 353 10.13 1.53 -54.04
CA GLY A 353 10.22 2.89 -54.52
C GLY A 353 8.90 3.65 -54.30
N ARG A 354 8.94 4.81 -53.60
CA ARG A 354 7.95 5.90 -53.52
C ARG A 354 6.74 5.69 -52.58
N ALA A 355 6.67 6.46 -51.47
CA ALA A 355 6.24 7.85 -51.32
C ALA A 355 4.73 8.08 -51.59
N PHE A 356 3.97 8.43 -50.55
CA PHE A 356 2.99 9.53 -50.65
C PHE A 356 2.67 10.14 -49.30
N ASN A 357 2.76 11.46 -49.30
CA ASN A 357 2.37 12.46 -48.29
C ASN A 357 0.83 12.63 -48.19
N GLY A 358 0.38 13.20 -47.10
CA GLY A 358 -0.91 13.90 -46.96
C GLY A 358 -1.42 13.75 -45.53
N ALA A 359 -1.26 14.65 -44.60
CA ALA A 359 -1.71 16.03 -44.43
C ALA A 359 -3.20 16.14 -44.08
N PHE A 360 -3.45 17.02 -43.10
CA PHE A 360 -4.68 17.64 -42.59
C PHE A 360 -5.19 17.00 -41.30
N GLY A 361 -5.29 17.66 -40.15
CA GLY A 361 -5.58 19.06 -39.84
C GLY A 361 -6.84 19.12 -38.95
N PRO A 362 -6.96 20.06 -38.03
CA PRO A 362 -7.76 19.94 -36.82
C PRO A 362 -9.09 20.69 -36.90
N GLU A 363 -10.03 20.38 -36.04
CA GLU A 363 -11.21 21.19 -35.61
C GLU A 363 -12.10 20.30 -34.73
N ALA A 364 -12.80 20.67 -33.69
CA ALA A 364 -13.06 21.95 -33.06
C ALA A 364 -13.66 21.67 -31.65
N GLN A 365 -13.52 22.67 -30.84
CA GLN A 365 -14.14 22.93 -29.54
C GLN A 365 -15.69 23.00 -29.54
N GLN A 366 -16.21 22.95 -28.29
CA GLN A 366 -17.55 23.46 -27.83
C GLN A 366 -18.65 22.39 -27.82
N ALA A 367 -19.43 22.23 -26.77
CA ALA A 367 -20.05 23.11 -25.79
C ALA A 367 -20.58 22.24 -24.63
N GLN A 368 -20.45 22.69 -23.38
CA GLN A 368 -21.47 23.38 -22.55
C GLN A 368 -22.58 22.49 -21.98
N GLU A 369 -22.57 22.47 -20.65
CA GLU A 369 -23.70 22.62 -19.71
C GLU A 369 -25.02 21.86 -19.99
N LYS A 370 -25.25 20.88 -19.13
CA LYS A 370 -26.45 20.96 -18.26
C LYS A 370 -26.27 20.06 -17.04
#